data_f2f9644027f87e211f60ff0113056949
#
_entry.id   f2f9644027f87e211f60ff0113056949
#
_cell.length_a   1.000
_cell.length_b   1.000
_cell.length_c   1.000
_cell.angle_alpha   90.00
_cell.angle_beta   90.00
_cell.angle_gamma   90.00
#
_symmetry.space_group_name_H-M   'P 1'
#
loop_
_entity.id
_entity.type
_entity.pdbx_description
1 polymer ?
#
loop_
_entity_poly.entity_id
_entity_poly.type
_entity_poly.pdbx_seq_one_letter_code
_entity_poly.pdbx_strand_id
1 'polypeptide(L)'
;MKVFMFLNMRVRERCYIAVNLNLDYMGSHKLNELLKEYRKQPKWYYHVIFDSIETGQLFNSDDEYADGMNSLAIGQYVCGLSVIVFVLMANHCHILVHGSGEDIVRFFLFVKERINRKLKEDGFPPLPIDYGFKMVKVNDERQLVDTIIYIARNPLKARPDLMASGYIWGSANLIFSDVDRLYDKIKVADMSCREAMRIFRTKIRLPGNYLFNRPRGFILPESYVLNGKAERMLVNSWRFSSGLVRNFDAYLKIAEGVGEMIIFSENELNEIVNQVLRDHFKVDSVKDLGVDDKCRLALILKRKYRVDTKRIARKIHVEVAVLNKLFE
;
A
#
# COMPACT_ATOMS: atom_id res chain seq x y z
N MET A 1 12.80 -21.48 -26.26
CA MET A 1 12.87 -21.07 -24.83
C MET A 1 14.17 -20.37 -24.45
N LYS A 2 15.37 -20.82 -24.86
CA LYS A 2 16.65 -20.15 -24.54
C LYS A 2 16.87 -18.77 -25.21
N VAL A 3 16.41 -18.55 -26.42
CA VAL A 3 16.56 -17.27 -27.14
C VAL A 3 15.75 -16.14 -26.52
N PHE A 4 14.55 -16.42 -25.97
CA PHE A 4 13.73 -15.44 -25.26
C PHE A 4 14.33 -15.02 -23.90
N MET A 5 15.02 -15.93 -23.21
CA MET A 5 15.74 -15.59 -21.96
C MET A 5 16.93 -14.66 -22.21
N PHE A 6 17.69 -14.85 -23.30
CA PHE A 6 18.84 -14.01 -23.66
C PHE A 6 18.43 -12.58 -24.11
N LEU A 7 17.31 -12.43 -24.82
CA LEU A 7 16.80 -11.10 -25.19
C LEU A 7 16.32 -10.31 -23.97
N ASN A 8 15.66 -10.97 -23.01
CA ASN A 8 15.23 -10.34 -21.75
C ASN A 8 16.41 -9.96 -20.84
N MET A 9 17.50 -10.73 -20.82
CA MET A 9 18.71 -10.35 -20.08
C MET A 9 19.36 -9.08 -20.65
N ARG A 10 19.53 -8.97 -21.99
CA ARG A 10 20.12 -7.76 -22.61
C ARG A 10 19.29 -6.49 -22.42
N VAL A 11 17.96 -6.58 -22.39
CA VAL A 11 17.09 -5.44 -22.10
C VAL A 11 17.19 -5.05 -20.62
N ARG A 12 17.23 -6.01 -19.70
CA ARG A 12 17.46 -5.77 -18.27
C ARG A 12 18.82 -5.12 -18.02
N GLU A 13 19.90 -5.58 -18.66
CA GLU A 13 21.23 -5.00 -18.52
C GLU A 13 21.31 -3.57 -19.07
N ARG A 14 20.67 -3.25 -20.20
CA ARG A 14 20.62 -1.86 -20.73
C ARG A 14 19.80 -0.93 -19.85
N CYS A 15 18.69 -1.39 -19.27
CA CYS A 15 17.95 -0.64 -18.27
C CYS A 15 18.74 -0.53 -16.95
N TYR A 16 19.52 -1.54 -16.58
CA TYR A 16 20.41 -1.53 -15.43
C TYR A 16 21.41 -0.36 -15.52
N ILE A 17 22.03 -0.17 -16.68
CA ILE A 17 22.97 0.93 -16.94
C ILE A 17 22.27 2.30 -16.97
N ALA A 18 21.08 2.40 -17.58
CA ALA A 18 20.35 3.66 -17.67
C ALA A 18 19.78 4.15 -16.33
N VAL A 19 19.44 3.22 -15.44
CA VAL A 19 18.94 3.55 -14.09
C VAL A 19 20.10 3.82 -13.11
N ASN A 20 21.29 3.26 -13.32
CA ASN A 20 22.46 3.46 -12.44
C ASN A 20 23.19 4.77 -12.66
N LEU A 21 23.04 5.45 -13.81
CA LEU A 21 23.87 6.59 -14.16
C LEU A 21 23.51 7.92 -13.46
N ASN A 22 22.38 8.00 -12.72
CA ASN A 22 21.95 9.24 -12.07
C ASN A 22 21.39 9.10 -10.66
N LEU A 23 21.47 7.95 -10.02
CA LEU A 23 20.78 7.68 -8.75
C LEU A 23 21.58 8.03 -7.48
N ASP A 24 22.89 8.26 -7.59
CA ASP A 24 23.75 8.53 -6.43
C ASP A 24 23.69 9.98 -5.90
N TYR A 25 22.92 10.86 -6.54
CA TYR A 25 22.86 12.30 -6.21
C TYR A 25 21.50 12.82 -5.73
N MET A 26 20.48 11.96 -5.53
CA MET A 26 19.09 12.41 -5.33
C MET A 26 18.54 12.25 -3.92
N GLY A 27 19.30 12.57 -2.88
CA GLY A 27 18.79 12.55 -1.53
C GLY A 27 19.65 13.29 -0.51
N SER A 28 19.09 13.57 0.66
CA SER A 28 19.87 14.02 1.81
C SER A 28 20.87 12.94 2.23
N HIS A 29 21.91 13.31 2.98
CA HIS A 29 22.88 12.34 3.54
C HIS A 29 22.17 11.22 4.32
N LYS A 30 21.15 11.58 5.11
CA LYS A 30 20.35 10.65 5.91
C LYS A 30 19.62 9.63 5.03
N LEU A 31 18.98 10.07 3.94
CA LEU A 31 18.31 9.17 3.02
C LEU A 31 19.30 8.22 2.33
N ASN A 32 20.46 8.74 1.90
CA ASN A 32 21.48 7.91 1.26
C ASN A 32 22.03 6.81 2.17
N GLU A 33 22.26 7.10 3.46
CA GLU A 33 22.68 6.08 4.43
C GLU A 33 21.60 5.02 4.64
N LEU A 34 20.32 5.43 4.75
CA LEU A 34 19.19 4.50 4.84
C LEU A 34 19.11 3.60 3.61
N LEU A 35 19.25 4.16 2.41
CA LEU A 35 19.23 3.38 1.17
C LEU A 35 20.39 2.38 1.09
N LYS A 36 21.58 2.73 1.58
CA LYS A 36 22.73 1.80 1.68
C LYS A 36 22.41 0.59 2.58
N GLU A 37 21.76 0.83 3.72
CA GLU A 37 21.34 -0.26 4.62
C GLU A 37 20.26 -1.14 3.98
N TYR A 38 19.30 -0.55 3.29
CA TYR A 38 18.27 -1.29 2.60
C TYR A 38 18.84 -2.18 1.48
N ARG A 39 19.82 -1.71 0.71
CA ARG A 39 20.48 -2.46 -0.37
C ARG A 39 21.12 -3.77 0.12
N LYS A 40 21.58 -3.84 1.37
CA LYS A 40 22.19 -5.03 1.97
C LYS A 40 21.16 -6.13 2.30
N GLN A 41 19.87 -5.83 2.29
CA GLN A 41 18.83 -6.78 2.69
C GLN A 41 18.70 -7.92 1.67
N PRO A 42 18.59 -9.17 2.16
CA PRO A 42 18.49 -10.34 1.29
C PRO A 42 17.19 -10.36 0.51
N LYS A 43 17.09 -11.25 -0.48
CA LYS A 43 15.84 -11.48 -1.20
C LYS A 43 14.81 -12.12 -0.28
N TRP A 44 13.74 -11.39 0.02
CA TRP A 44 12.66 -11.79 0.92
C TRP A 44 11.36 -11.03 0.64
N TYR A 45 10.34 -11.21 1.49
CA TYR A 45 9.11 -10.42 1.46
C TYR A 45 9.29 -9.14 2.27
N TYR A 46 8.92 -8.03 1.67
CA TYR A 46 8.98 -6.72 2.32
C TYR A 46 7.70 -5.94 2.06
N HIS A 47 7.20 -5.33 3.13
CA HIS A 47 6.20 -4.27 3.04
C HIS A 47 6.94 -2.96 2.82
N VAL A 48 6.75 -2.40 1.64
CA VAL A 48 7.35 -1.14 1.20
C VAL A 48 6.28 -0.05 1.30
N ILE A 49 6.59 1.02 2.00
CA ILE A 49 5.68 2.14 2.21
C ILE A 49 6.39 3.40 1.75
N PHE A 50 5.89 4.06 0.72
CA PHE A 50 6.38 5.37 0.32
C PHE A 50 5.92 6.39 1.35
N ASP A 51 6.84 7.27 1.79
CA ASP A 51 6.55 8.23 2.84
C ASP A 51 5.33 9.09 2.52
N SER A 52 4.56 9.42 3.55
CA SER A 52 3.46 10.36 3.42
C SER A 52 3.99 11.76 3.20
N ILE A 53 3.34 12.49 2.30
CA ILE A 53 3.58 13.93 2.16
C ILE A 53 2.67 14.65 3.15
N GLU A 54 3.26 15.42 4.08
CA GLU A 54 2.52 16.17 5.10
C GLU A 54 1.69 17.31 4.49
N THR A 55 2.25 17.95 3.48
CA THR A 55 1.62 19.08 2.76
C THR A 55 1.55 18.76 1.28
N GLY A 56 0.42 18.24 0.80
CA GLY A 56 0.22 17.91 -0.60
C GLY A 56 -0.22 16.48 -0.85
N GLN A 57 -0.26 16.11 -2.09
CA GLN A 57 -0.67 14.79 -2.55
C GLN A 57 0.31 14.25 -3.58
N LEU A 58 0.55 12.93 -3.54
CA LEU A 58 1.29 12.21 -4.60
C LEU A 58 0.47 12.10 -5.88
N PHE A 59 -0.85 12.01 -5.71
CA PHE A 59 -1.81 11.85 -6.79
C PHE A 59 -3.01 12.75 -6.55
N ASN A 60 -3.21 13.76 -7.41
CA ASN A 60 -4.27 14.77 -7.30
C ASN A 60 -5.43 14.49 -8.28
N SER A 61 -5.20 13.65 -9.27
CA SER A 61 -6.14 13.34 -10.35
C SER A 61 -6.08 11.89 -10.78
N ASP A 62 -7.12 11.40 -11.45
CA ASP A 62 -7.15 10.05 -12.05
C ASP A 62 -6.00 9.83 -13.03
N ASP A 63 -5.57 10.87 -13.76
CA ASP A 63 -4.44 10.81 -14.70
C ASP A 63 -3.10 10.59 -13.98
N GLU A 64 -2.90 11.24 -12.82
CA GLU A 64 -1.71 11.02 -11.99
C GLU A 64 -1.72 9.62 -11.34
N TYR A 65 -2.88 9.14 -10.90
CA TYR A 65 -3.02 7.76 -10.45
C TYR A 65 -2.72 6.76 -11.56
N ALA A 66 -3.20 7.00 -12.78
CA ALA A 66 -2.93 6.15 -13.94
C ALA A 66 -1.42 6.11 -14.27
N ASP A 67 -0.73 7.27 -14.21
CA ASP A 67 0.74 7.33 -14.36
C ASP A 67 1.45 6.59 -13.20
N GLY A 68 0.94 6.68 -11.98
CA GLY A 68 1.39 5.92 -10.83
C GLY A 68 1.30 4.40 -11.05
N MET A 69 0.13 3.91 -11.51
CA MET A 69 -0.09 2.50 -11.86
C MET A 69 0.89 2.04 -12.94
N ASN A 70 1.08 2.85 -14.01
CA ASN A 70 2.05 2.58 -15.06
C ASN A 70 3.48 2.56 -14.53
N SER A 71 3.81 3.47 -13.60
CA SER A 71 5.13 3.55 -12.99
C SER A 71 5.46 2.32 -12.17
N LEU A 72 4.49 1.77 -11.42
CA LEU A 72 4.65 0.50 -10.70
C LEU A 72 4.86 -0.67 -11.66
N ALA A 73 4.04 -0.78 -12.71
CA ALA A 73 4.14 -1.85 -13.70
C ALA A 73 5.50 -1.86 -14.41
N ILE A 74 5.96 -0.68 -14.84
CA ILE A 74 7.25 -0.53 -15.52
C ILE A 74 8.41 -0.77 -14.56
N GLY A 75 8.36 -0.17 -13.36
CA GLY A 75 9.40 -0.30 -12.34
C GLY A 75 9.58 -1.75 -11.87
N GLN A 76 8.47 -2.46 -11.61
CA GLN A 76 8.47 -3.88 -11.29
C GLN A 76 9.17 -4.71 -12.39
N TYR A 77 8.82 -4.48 -13.65
CA TYR A 77 9.42 -5.18 -14.78
C TYR A 77 10.92 -4.92 -14.91
N VAL A 78 11.34 -3.65 -14.82
CA VAL A 78 12.74 -3.23 -14.96
C VAL A 78 13.60 -3.74 -13.81
N CYS A 79 13.10 -3.66 -12.58
CA CYS A 79 13.84 -4.08 -11.39
C CYS A 79 13.72 -5.58 -11.08
N GLY A 80 12.84 -6.30 -11.78
CA GLY A 80 12.67 -7.74 -11.59
C GLY A 80 12.02 -8.15 -10.27
N LEU A 81 11.23 -7.25 -9.66
CA LEU A 81 10.49 -7.51 -8.45
C LEU A 81 9.25 -8.38 -8.70
N SER A 82 8.83 -9.10 -7.67
CA SER A 82 7.51 -9.74 -7.63
C SER A 82 6.59 -8.92 -6.73
N VAL A 83 5.61 -8.25 -7.30
CA VAL A 83 4.57 -7.54 -6.54
C VAL A 83 3.46 -8.52 -6.18
N ILE A 84 3.05 -8.54 -4.90
CA ILE A 84 2.00 -9.44 -4.38
C ILE A 84 0.68 -8.71 -4.24
N VAL A 85 0.69 -7.54 -3.64
CA VAL A 85 -0.45 -6.63 -3.51
C VAL A 85 0.07 -5.21 -3.34
N PHE A 86 -0.68 -4.23 -3.82
CA PHE A 86 -0.37 -2.82 -3.60
C PHE A 86 -1.63 -1.96 -3.55
N VAL A 87 -1.46 -0.74 -3.04
CA VAL A 87 -2.45 0.32 -3.09
C VAL A 87 -1.76 1.68 -3.22
N LEU A 88 -2.28 2.52 -4.10
CA LEU A 88 -1.92 3.93 -4.22
C LEU A 88 -2.95 4.76 -3.45
N MET A 89 -2.49 5.53 -2.47
CA MET A 89 -3.30 6.48 -1.73
C MET A 89 -2.90 7.90 -2.15
N ALA A 90 -3.75 8.88 -1.89
CA ALA A 90 -3.50 10.25 -2.34
C ALA A 90 -2.12 10.81 -1.93
N ASN A 91 -1.61 10.43 -0.76
CA ASN A 91 -0.38 10.97 -0.20
C ASN A 91 0.70 9.93 0.13
N HIS A 92 0.46 8.64 -0.09
CA HIS A 92 1.41 7.56 0.16
C HIS A 92 1.05 6.29 -0.64
N CYS A 93 1.94 5.30 -0.62
CA CYS A 93 1.68 4.00 -1.25
C CYS A 93 2.10 2.87 -0.34
N HIS A 94 1.34 1.77 -0.36
CA HIS A 94 1.75 0.50 0.25
C HIS A 94 1.92 -0.56 -0.81
N ILE A 95 3.02 -1.30 -0.75
CA ILE A 95 3.35 -2.34 -1.72
C ILE A 95 3.97 -3.52 -0.98
N LEU A 96 3.41 -4.71 -1.11
CA LEU A 96 4.03 -5.96 -0.66
C LEU A 96 4.79 -6.57 -1.82
N VAL A 97 6.10 -6.70 -1.67
CA VAL A 97 6.99 -7.22 -2.70
C VAL A 97 7.81 -8.42 -2.19
N HIS A 98 8.26 -9.24 -3.15
CA HIS A 98 9.32 -10.23 -2.95
C HIS A 98 10.49 -9.87 -3.86
N GLY A 99 11.63 -9.52 -3.27
CA GLY A 99 12.82 -9.09 -3.97
C GLY A 99 14.00 -8.86 -3.05
N SER A 100 15.17 -8.53 -3.59
CA SER A 100 16.33 -8.09 -2.81
C SER A 100 16.19 -6.62 -2.43
N GLY A 101 16.88 -6.19 -1.37
CA GLY A 101 16.90 -4.79 -0.98
C GLY A 101 17.43 -3.88 -2.08
N GLU A 102 18.42 -4.33 -2.86
CA GLU A 102 18.91 -3.60 -4.03
C GLU A 102 17.82 -3.37 -5.08
N ASP A 103 17.06 -4.41 -5.43
CA ASP A 103 15.98 -4.29 -6.40
C ASP A 103 14.86 -3.38 -5.90
N ILE A 104 14.55 -3.42 -4.59
CA ILE A 104 13.53 -2.56 -3.96
C ILE A 104 13.98 -1.10 -3.96
N VAL A 105 15.22 -0.80 -3.60
CA VAL A 105 15.77 0.57 -3.65
C VAL A 105 15.73 1.11 -5.08
N ARG A 106 16.15 0.32 -6.07
CA ARG A 106 16.08 0.71 -7.48
C ARG A 106 14.65 0.98 -7.93
N PHE A 107 13.73 0.13 -7.55
CA PHE A 107 12.31 0.28 -7.84
C PHE A 107 11.75 1.58 -7.24
N PHE A 108 12.02 1.86 -5.96
CA PHE A 108 11.60 3.09 -5.32
C PHE A 108 12.12 4.33 -6.05
N LEU A 109 13.44 4.37 -6.34
CA LEU A 109 14.07 5.50 -7.02
C LEU A 109 13.50 5.71 -8.42
N PHE A 110 13.25 4.62 -9.14
CA PHE A 110 12.60 4.66 -10.45
C PHE A 110 11.19 5.26 -10.38
N VAL A 111 10.37 4.81 -9.43
CA VAL A 111 8.99 5.32 -9.26
C VAL A 111 8.99 6.77 -8.78
N LYS A 112 9.87 7.13 -7.81
CA LYS A 112 10.06 8.51 -7.32
C LYS A 112 10.36 9.47 -8.46
N GLU A 113 11.29 9.11 -9.34
CA GLU A 113 11.66 9.93 -10.51
C GLU A 113 10.48 10.13 -11.47
N ARG A 114 9.68 9.11 -11.67
CA ARG A 114 8.50 9.20 -12.54
C ARG A 114 7.41 10.08 -11.93
N ILE A 115 7.14 9.93 -10.63
CA ILE A 115 6.21 10.81 -9.91
C ILE A 115 6.70 12.27 -10.00
N ASN A 116 7.97 12.54 -9.75
CA ASN A 116 8.54 13.88 -9.85
C ASN A 116 8.36 14.50 -11.25
N ARG A 117 8.55 13.69 -12.29
CA ARG A 117 8.35 14.14 -13.67
C ARG A 117 6.90 14.51 -13.94
N LYS A 118 5.96 13.68 -13.47
CA LYS A 118 4.53 13.95 -13.63
C LYS A 118 4.11 15.20 -12.84
N LEU A 119 4.50 15.33 -11.57
CA LEU A 119 4.24 16.52 -10.76
C LEU A 119 4.75 17.80 -11.44
N LYS A 120 5.98 17.77 -11.96
CA LYS A 120 6.56 18.92 -12.69
C LYS A 120 5.78 19.29 -13.94
N GLU A 121 5.32 18.30 -14.71
CA GLU A 121 4.53 18.54 -15.92
C GLU A 121 3.15 19.12 -15.62
N ASP A 122 2.56 18.71 -14.48
CA ASP A 122 1.27 19.21 -14.02
C ASP A 122 1.38 20.54 -13.24
N GLY A 123 2.59 21.10 -13.12
CA GLY A 123 2.84 22.38 -12.46
C GLY A 123 2.92 22.31 -10.93
N PHE A 124 3.00 21.11 -10.36
CA PHE A 124 3.20 20.92 -8.93
C PHE A 124 4.67 20.94 -8.51
N PRO A 125 4.99 21.29 -7.25
CA PRO A 125 6.34 21.20 -6.74
C PRO A 125 6.82 19.73 -6.73
N PRO A 126 8.13 19.51 -6.91
CA PRO A 126 8.70 18.17 -6.83
C PRO A 126 8.62 17.64 -5.41
N LEU A 127 8.71 16.31 -5.27
CA LEU A 127 8.85 15.66 -3.97
C LEU A 127 10.05 16.23 -3.19
N PRO A 128 9.97 16.31 -1.84
CA PRO A 128 11.09 16.70 -1.01
C PRO A 128 12.37 15.92 -1.34
N ILE A 129 13.54 16.55 -1.18
CA ILE A 129 14.82 15.93 -1.52
C ILE A 129 15.06 14.65 -0.72
N ASP A 130 14.61 14.64 0.53
CA ASP A 130 14.69 13.50 1.46
C ASP A 130 13.43 12.63 1.48
N TYR A 131 12.52 12.83 0.51
CA TYR A 131 11.38 11.94 0.32
C TYR A 131 11.87 10.51 0.14
N GLY A 132 11.51 9.66 1.07
CA GLY A 132 12.01 8.32 1.21
C GLY A 132 10.90 7.26 1.20
N PHE A 133 11.24 6.10 1.74
CA PHE A 133 10.33 5.00 1.96
C PHE A 133 10.76 4.18 3.17
N LYS A 134 9.81 3.44 3.74
CA LYS A 134 10.09 2.43 4.75
C LYS A 134 10.05 1.05 4.12
N MET A 135 10.98 0.19 4.53
CA MET A 135 11.05 -1.20 4.11
C MET A 135 10.98 -2.10 5.35
N VAL A 136 9.84 -2.72 5.58
CA VAL A 136 9.61 -3.59 6.73
C VAL A 136 9.64 -5.05 6.29
N LYS A 137 10.56 -5.82 6.86
CA LYS A 137 10.67 -7.25 6.57
C LYS A 137 9.46 -7.99 7.14
N VAL A 138 8.87 -8.87 6.33
CA VAL A 138 7.79 -9.77 6.76
C VAL A 138 8.42 -11.06 7.25
N ASN A 139 8.21 -11.42 8.52
CA ASN A 139 8.98 -12.48 9.17
C ASN A 139 8.41 -13.89 8.96
N ASP A 140 7.08 -14.01 8.85
CA ASP A 140 6.39 -15.29 8.75
C ASP A 140 5.12 -15.23 7.88
N GLU A 141 4.51 -16.38 7.62
CA GLU A 141 3.30 -16.48 6.79
C GLU A 141 2.08 -15.76 7.40
N ARG A 142 1.96 -15.75 8.71
CA ARG A 142 0.86 -15.05 9.39
C ARG A 142 0.99 -13.54 9.17
N GLN A 143 2.17 -12.98 9.39
CA GLN A 143 2.45 -11.58 9.14
C GLN A 143 2.26 -11.24 7.65
N LEU A 144 2.57 -12.18 6.75
CA LEU A 144 2.37 -11.99 5.31
C LEU A 144 0.89 -11.84 4.97
N VAL A 145 0.04 -12.72 5.51
CA VAL A 145 -1.43 -12.64 5.38
C VAL A 145 -1.96 -11.33 5.97
N ASP A 146 -1.53 -11.00 7.19
CA ASP A 146 -1.96 -9.78 7.86
C ASP A 146 -1.55 -8.52 7.08
N THR A 147 -0.35 -8.53 6.43
CA THR A 147 0.11 -7.45 5.57
C THR A 147 -0.72 -7.32 4.30
N ILE A 148 -1.11 -8.44 3.67
CA ILE A 148 -2.00 -8.40 2.49
C ILE A 148 -3.34 -7.74 2.87
N ILE A 149 -3.93 -8.17 3.99
CA ILE A 149 -5.20 -7.62 4.49
C ILE A 149 -5.05 -6.14 4.86
N TYR A 150 -3.93 -5.77 5.50
CA TYR A 150 -3.62 -4.39 5.85
C TYR A 150 -3.60 -3.48 4.61
N ILE A 151 -2.89 -3.88 3.57
CA ILE A 151 -2.78 -3.11 2.32
C ILE A 151 -4.15 -3.01 1.63
N ALA A 152 -4.89 -4.12 1.55
CA ALA A 152 -6.22 -4.16 0.95
C ALA A 152 -7.25 -3.28 1.69
N ARG A 153 -7.05 -3.07 3.00
CA ARG A 153 -7.93 -2.28 3.85
C ARG A 153 -7.66 -0.77 3.80
N ASN A 154 -6.49 -0.34 3.34
CA ASN A 154 -6.12 1.08 3.35
C ASN A 154 -7.14 2.02 2.69
N PRO A 155 -7.77 1.69 1.54
CA PRO A 155 -8.79 2.54 0.93
C PRO A 155 -10.00 2.81 1.82
N LEU A 156 -10.36 1.85 2.67
CA LEU A 156 -11.52 1.99 3.58
C LEU A 156 -11.31 3.07 4.64
N LYS A 157 -10.07 3.46 4.94
CA LYS A 157 -9.75 4.59 5.84
C LYS A 157 -10.20 5.92 5.24
N ALA A 158 -9.92 6.11 3.94
CA ALA A 158 -10.21 7.35 3.23
C ALA A 158 -11.66 7.39 2.71
N ARG A 159 -12.20 6.23 2.36
CA ARG A 159 -13.52 6.05 1.75
C ARG A 159 -14.23 4.85 2.39
N PRO A 160 -14.86 5.03 3.57
CA PRO A 160 -15.57 3.94 4.26
C PRO A 160 -16.76 3.37 3.50
N ASP A 161 -17.26 4.11 2.51
CA ASP A 161 -18.32 3.73 1.60
C ASP A 161 -17.87 2.78 0.47
N LEU A 162 -16.55 2.68 0.24
CA LEU A 162 -15.99 1.81 -0.79
C LEU A 162 -15.60 0.46 -0.19
N MET A 163 -16.05 -0.62 -0.82
CA MET A 163 -15.46 -1.93 -0.57
C MET A 163 -14.03 -1.99 -1.16
N ALA A 164 -13.15 -2.83 -0.57
CA ALA A 164 -11.79 -3.04 -1.10
C ALA A 164 -11.81 -3.44 -2.59
N SER A 165 -12.83 -4.18 -3.02
CA SER A 165 -13.08 -4.55 -4.42
C SER A 165 -13.47 -3.38 -5.34
N GLY A 166 -13.93 -2.27 -4.80
CA GLY A 166 -14.32 -1.07 -5.57
C GLY A 166 -13.18 -0.07 -5.77
N TYR A 167 -12.05 -0.23 -5.08
CA TYR A 167 -10.92 0.69 -5.21
C TYR A 167 -10.01 0.29 -6.36
N ILE A 168 -9.99 1.11 -7.40
CA ILE A 168 -9.31 0.78 -8.67
C ILE A 168 -7.81 1.08 -8.68
N TRP A 169 -7.32 1.93 -7.77
CA TRP A 169 -5.92 2.35 -7.68
C TRP A 169 -5.09 1.41 -6.79
N GLY A 170 -5.35 0.13 -6.93
CA GLY A 170 -4.68 -0.94 -6.23
C GLY A 170 -4.93 -2.29 -6.88
N SER A 171 -4.45 -3.36 -6.26
CA SER A 171 -4.60 -4.73 -6.77
C SER A 171 -5.47 -5.63 -5.88
N ALA A 172 -5.93 -5.13 -4.73
CA ALA A 172 -6.75 -5.93 -3.82
C ALA A 172 -8.12 -6.29 -4.39
N ASN A 173 -8.62 -5.49 -5.33
CA ASN A 173 -9.87 -5.74 -6.06
C ASN A 173 -9.82 -6.99 -6.97
N LEU A 174 -8.62 -7.53 -7.24
CA LEU A 174 -8.43 -8.75 -8.03
C LEU A 174 -8.40 -10.02 -7.17
N ILE A 175 -8.26 -9.89 -5.84
CA ILE A 175 -8.15 -11.04 -4.93
C ILE A 175 -9.52 -11.71 -4.81
N PHE A 176 -9.63 -12.98 -5.19
CA PHE A 176 -10.88 -13.77 -5.24
C PHE A 176 -12.00 -13.07 -6.03
N SER A 177 -11.66 -12.34 -7.08
CA SER A 177 -12.60 -11.55 -7.86
C SER A 177 -12.30 -11.69 -9.36
N ASP A 178 -13.35 -11.61 -10.14
CA ASP A 178 -13.31 -11.59 -11.61
C ASP A 178 -13.52 -10.16 -12.16
N VAL A 179 -13.31 -9.13 -11.34
CA VAL A 179 -13.59 -7.73 -11.73
C VAL A 179 -12.77 -7.28 -12.94
N ASP A 180 -11.60 -7.87 -13.15
CA ASP A 180 -10.75 -7.65 -14.31
C ASP A 180 -11.43 -7.99 -15.64
N ARG A 181 -12.39 -8.92 -15.63
CA ARG A 181 -13.20 -9.28 -16.81
C ARG A 181 -14.13 -8.16 -17.29
N LEU A 182 -14.42 -7.21 -16.39
CA LEU A 182 -15.30 -6.07 -16.68
C LEU A 182 -14.54 -4.90 -17.33
N TYR A 183 -13.21 -4.95 -17.38
CA TYR A 183 -12.42 -3.88 -17.98
C TYR A 183 -12.34 -4.02 -19.50
N ASP A 184 -12.54 -2.88 -20.19
CA ASP A 184 -12.14 -2.77 -21.59
C ASP A 184 -10.61 -2.73 -21.68
N LYS A 185 -10.03 -3.78 -22.26
CA LYS A 185 -8.60 -4.02 -22.24
C LYS A 185 -8.06 -4.51 -23.58
N ILE A 186 -6.86 -4.04 -23.88
CA ILE A 186 -6.06 -4.48 -25.04
C ILE A 186 -4.71 -4.99 -24.59
N LYS A 187 -4.05 -5.82 -25.38
CA LYS A 187 -2.67 -6.20 -25.14
C LYS A 187 -1.72 -5.05 -25.53
N VAL A 188 -0.65 -4.88 -24.78
CA VAL A 188 0.41 -3.91 -25.15
C VAL A 188 1.00 -4.25 -26.52
N ALA A 189 1.04 -5.53 -26.92
CA ALA A 189 1.45 -5.93 -28.26
C ALA A 189 0.57 -5.36 -29.38
N ASP A 190 -0.68 -5.04 -29.10
CA ASP A 190 -1.65 -4.51 -30.08
C ASP A 190 -1.55 -2.98 -30.22
N MET A 191 -0.71 -2.33 -29.38
CA MET A 191 -0.45 -0.90 -29.44
C MET A 191 0.71 -0.61 -30.41
N SER A 192 0.63 0.53 -31.11
CA SER A 192 1.79 1.00 -31.86
C SER A 192 2.92 1.42 -30.90
N CYS A 193 4.19 1.23 -31.32
CA CYS A 193 5.33 1.65 -30.51
C CYS A 193 5.27 3.15 -30.12
N ARG A 194 4.77 3.99 -31.02
CA ARG A 194 4.62 5.44 -30.77
C ARG A 194 3.56 5.71 -29.70
N GLU A 195 2.42 5.03 -29.79
CA GLU A 195 1.33 5.12 -28.80
C GLU A 195 1.80 4.65 -27.43
N ALA A 196 2.43 3.48 -27.33
CA ALA A 196 2.97 2.94 -26.10
C ALA A 196 4.01 3.86 -25.45
N MET A 197 4.96 4.40 -26.25
CA MET A 197 5.96 5.35 -25.74
C MET A 197 5.32 6.66 -25.22
N ARG A 198 4.28 7.16 -25.88
CA ARG A 198 3.57 8.37 -25.46
C ARG A 198 2.80 8.13 -24.16
N ILE A 199 2.02 7.05 -24.07
CA ILE A 199 1.17 6.76 -22.91
C ILE A 199 2.02 6.37 -21.70
N PHE A 200 2.97 5.44 -21.90
CA PHE A 200 3.81 4.96 -20.81
C PHE A 200 5.00 5.86 -20.50
N ARG A 201 5.21 6.93 -21.32
CA ARG A 201 6.24 7.96 -21.11
C ARG A 201 7.63 7.35 -20.90
N THR A 202 7.93 6.30 -21.67
CA THR A 202 9.18 5.56 -21.62
C THR A 202 9.53 4.94 -22.97
N LYS A 203 10.83 4.72 -23.20
CA LYS A 203 11.35 3.94 -24.32
C LYS A 203 11.47 2.46 -23.99
N ILE A 204 11.18 2.06 -22.74
CA ILE A 204 11.22 0.67 -22.29
C ILE A 204 10.10 -0.10 -22.99
N ARG A 205 10.46 -1.21 -23.64
CA ARG A 205 9.48 -2.12 -24.23
C ARG A 205 8.99 -3.08 -23.17
N LEU A 206 7.70 -2.96 -22.84
CA LEU A 206 7.03 -3.85 -21.90
C LEU A 206 6.69 -5.20 -22.56
N PRO A 207 6.44 -6.24 -21.75
CA PRO A 207 5.95 -7.51 -22.26
C PRO A 207 4.66 -7.33 -23.07
N GLY A 208 4.60 -7.93 -24.27
CA GLY A 208 3.48 -7.76 -25.18
C GLY A 208 2.14 -8.33 -24.65
N ASN A 209 2.21 -9.25 -23.70
CA ASN A 209 1.05 -9.83 -23.04
C ASN A 209 0.50 -8.98 -21.88
N TYR A 210 1.14 -7.86 -21.52
CA TYR A 210 0.57 -6.94 -20.56
C TYR A 210 -0.73 -6.37 -21.10
N LEU A 211 -1.71 -6.22 -20.21
CA LEU A 211 -3.04 -5.72 -20.51
C LEU A 211 -3.15 -4.25 -20.10
N PHE A 212 -3.67 -3.45 -21.01
CA PHE A 212 -3.83 -2.01 -20.85
C PHE A 212 -5.30 -1.64 -20.87
N ASN A 213 -5.78 -0.95 -19.86
CA ASN A 213 -7.10 -0.38 -19.80
C ASN A 213 -7.11 0.94 -20.58
N ARG A 214 -7.62 0.91 -21.80
CA ARG A 214 -7.57 2.07 -22.71
C ARG A 214 -8.38 3.27 -22.18
N PRO A 215 -9.62 3.11 -21.67
CA PRO A 215 -10.40 4.21 -21.15
C PRO A 215 -9.77 4.91 -19.94
N ARG A 216 -9.02 4.18 -19.10
CA ARG A 216 -8.43 4.70 -17.87
C ARG A 216 -6.93 4.99 -17.97
N GLY A 217 -6.27 4.63 -19.06
CA GLY A 217 -4.89 4.99 -19.34
C GLY A 217 -3.81 4.24 -18.55
N PHE A 218 -4.09 3.07 -17.94
CA PHE A 218 -3.10 2.34 -17.16
C PHE A 218 -3.02 0.84 -17.48
N ILE A 219 -1.84 0.27 -17.20
CA ILE A 219 -1.57 -1.17 -17.28
C ILE A 219 -2.30 -1.87 -16.13
N LEU A 220 -3.12 -2.86 -16.46
CA LEU A 220 -3.90 -3.59 -15.47
C LEU A 220 -2.99 -4.39 -14.53
N PRO A 221 -3.24 -4.34 -13.20
CA PRO A 221 -2.44 -5.07 -12.21
C PRO A 221 -2.37 -6.58 -12.45
N GLU A 222 -3.39 -7.19 -13.06
CA GLU A 222 -3.38 -8.62 -13.44
C GLU A 222 -2.17 -8.99 -14.31
N SER A 223 -1.56 -8.03 -15.02
CA SER A 223 -0.40 -8.24 -15.88
C SER A 223 0.91 -8.43 -15.11
N TYR A 224 1.03 -7.88 -13.91
CA TYR A 224 2.31 -7.80 -13.19
C TYR A 224 2.23 -8.13 -11.70
N VAL A 225 1.03 -8.27 -11.13
CA VAL A 225 0.82 -8.65 -9.73
C VAL A 225 0.57 -10.14 -9.62
N LEU A 226 1.16 -10.78 -8.62
CA LEU A 226 1.02 -12.22 -8.38
C LEU A 226 -0.24 -12.53 -7.54
N ASN A 227 -1.43 -12.15 -8.02
CA ASN A 227 -2.71 -12.34 -7.30
C ASN A 227 -2.91 -13.79 -6.83
N GLY A 228 -2.68 -14.79 -7.69
CA GLY A 228 -2.80 -16.20 -7.30
C GLY A 228 -1.84 -16.61 -6.18
N LYS A 229 -0.77 -15.85 -5.89
CA LYS A 229 0.07 -16.07 -4.73
C LYS A 229 -0.58 -15.50 -3.47
N ALA A 230 -1.17 -14.31 -3.54
CA ALA A 230 -1.95 -13.73 -2.45
C ALA A 230 -3.14 -14.62 -2.08
N GLU A 231 -3.87 -15.13 -3.05
CA GLU A 231 -5.01 -16.03 -2.85
C GLU A 231 -4.62 -17.34 -2.17
N ARG A 232 -3.51 -17.97 -2.58
CA ARG A 232 -3.00 -19.18 -1.92
C ARG A 232 -2.64 -18.94 -0.45
N MET A 233 -2.09 -17.78 -0.10
CA MET A 233 -1.77 -17.41 1.28
C MET A 233 -3.02 -17.13 2.11
N LEU A 234 -4.02 -16.50 1.52
CA LEU A 234 -5.30 -16.20 2.15
C LEU A 234 -6.20 -17.43 2.27
N VAL A 235 -5.94 -18.47 1.46
CA VAL A 235 -6.66 -19.76 1.41
C VAL A 235 -8.05 -19.65 0.76
N ASN A 236 -8.89 -18.69 1.17
CA ASN A 236 -10.23 -18.48 0.62
C ASN A 236 -10.74 -17.05 0.81
N SER A 237 -11.79 -16.73 0.07
CA SER A 237 -12.43 -15.39 0.07
C SER A 237 -13.04 -15.02 1.42
N TRP A 238 -13.54 -16.01 2.19
CA TRP A 238 -14.12 -15.74 3.52
C TRP A 238 -13.06 -15.24 4.49
N ARG A 239 -11.87 -15.86 4.51
CA ARG A 239 -10.74 -15.42 5.36
C ARG A 239 -10.29 -14.01 4.97
N PHE A 240 -10.25 -13.71 3.68
CA PHE A 240 -9.94 -12.37 3.18
C PHE A 240 -10.98 -11.35 3.65
N SER A 241 -12.27 -11.59 3.37
CA SER A 241 -13.35 -10.68 3.74
C SER A 241 -13.48 -10.49 5.26
N SER A 242 -13.36 -11.58 6.03
CA SER A 242 -13.35 -11.52 7.50
C SER A 242 -12.18 -10.70 8.02
N GLY A 243 -11.00 -10.86 7.42
CA GLY A 243 -9.80 -10.09 7.76
C GLY A 243 -9.98 -8.59 7.52
N LEU A 244 -10.63 -8.21 6.42
CA LEU A 244 -10.92 -6.80 6.13
C LEU A 244 -11.81 -6.13 7.19
N VAL A 245 -12.68 -6.90 7.85
CA VAL A 245 -13.67 -6.37 8.80
C VAL A 245 -13.24 -6.51 10.26
N ARG A 246 -12.58 -7.61 10.65
CA ARG A 246 -12.46 -8.04 12.05
C ARG A 246 -11.05 -8.07 12.63
N ASN A 247 -10.00 -7.99 11.84
CA ASN A 247 -8.62 -8.17 12.33
C ASN A 247 -7.97 -6.85 12.79
N PHE A 248 -8.57 -6.18 13.78
CA PHE A 248 -8.07 -4.88 14.26
C PHE A 248 -6.72 -4.98 14.94
N ASP A 249 -6.44 -6.02 15.71
CA ASP A 249 -5.17 -6.17 16.44
C ASP A 249 -3.97 -6.35 15.49
N ALA A 250 -4.11 -7.19 14.48
CA ALA A 250 -3.06 -7.36 13.47
C ALA A 250 -2.86 -6.07 12.66
N TYR A 251 -3.96 -5.38 12.35
CA TYR A 251 -3.94 -4.11 11.65
C TYR A 251 -3.18 -3.02 12.43
N LEU A 252 -3.47 -2.88 13.74
CA LEU A 252 -2.76 -1.97 14.63
C LEU A 252 -1.27 -2.30 14.72
N LYS A 253 -0.91 -3.57 14.90
CA LYS A 253 0.48 -4.01 14.99
C LYS A 253 1.28 -3.66 13.73
N ILE A 254 0.69 -3.83 12.54
CA ILE A 254 1.35 -3.48 11.29
C ILE A 254 1.49 -1.96 11.17
N ALA A 255 0.42 -1.20 11.44
CA ALA A 255 0.45 0.27 11.41
C ALA A 255 1.50 0.83 12.37
N GLU A 256 1.61 0.28 13.56
CA GLU A 256 2.64 0.66 14.54
C GLU A 256 4.04 0.37 14.01
N GLY A 257 4.25 -0.81 13.42
CA GLY A 257 5.54 -1.20 12.83
C GLY A 257 5.96 -0.30 11.66
N VAL A 258 4.99 0.26 10.93
CA VAL A 258 5.25 1.22 9.84
C VAL A 258 5.17 2.69 10.27
N GLY A 259 4.82 2.95 11.54
CA GLY A 259 4.71 4.31 12.10
C GLY A 259 3.51 5.09 11.58
N GLU A 260 2.43 4.41 11.20
CA GLU A 260 1.19 5.06 10.79
C GLU A 260 0.22 5.23 11.93
N MET A 261 -0.47 6.38 11.96
CA MET A 261 -1.57 6.63 12.88
C MET A 261 -2.87 6.09 12.28
N ILE A 262 -3.57 5.24 13.01
CA ILE A 262 -4.87 4.71 12.57
C ILE A 262 -5.99 5.61 13.08
N ILE A 263 -6.85 6.04 12.18
CA ILE A 263 -8.12 6.69 12.50
C ILE A 263 -9.24 5.72 12.15
N PHE A 264 -9.86 5.12 13.16
CA PHE A 264 -10.99 4.23 12.95
C PHE A 264 -12.24 5.03 12.55
N SER A 265 -13.04 4.50 11.62
CA SER A 265 -14.40 4.98 11.37
C SER A 265 -15.29 4.77 12.61
N GLU A 266 -16.48 5.37 12.64
CA GLU A 266 -17.42 5.18 13.76
C GLU A 266 -17.91 3.73 13.86
N ASN A 267 -18.10 3.06 12.71
CA ASN A 267 -18.50 1.65 12.67
C ASN A 267 -17.39 0.75 13.21
N GLU A 268 -16.15 0.95 12.77
CA GLU A 268 -14.99 0.22 13.26
C GLU A 268 -14.79 0.41 14.77
N LEU A 269 -14.95 1.64 15.26
CA LEU A 269 -14.85 1.93 16.69
C LEU A 269 -15.95 1.20 17.48
N ASN A 270 -17.16 1.12 16.94
CA ASN A 270 -18.24 0.33 17.56
C ASN A 270 -17.88 -1.15 17.63
N GLU A 271 -17.36 -1.73 16.55
CA GLU A 271 -16.93 -3.14 16.54
C GLU A 271 -15.80 -3.40 17.55
N ILE A 272 -14.82 -2.49 17.61
CA ILE A 272 -13.74 -2.57 18.61
C ILE A 272 -14.31 -2.55 20.03
N VAL A 273 -15.19 -1.59 20.34
CA VAL A 273 -15.83 -1.50 21.65
C VAL A 273 -16.60 -2.78 21.97
N ASN A 274 -17.42 -3.26 21.04
CA ASN A 274 -18.20 -4.50 21.23
C ASN A 274 -17.29 -5.72 21.43
N GLN A 275 -16.18 -5.80 20.70
CA GLN A 275 -15.19 -6.86 20.88
C GLN A 275 -14.55 -6.80 22.28
N VAL A 276 -14.10 -5.62 22.70
CA VAL A 276 -13.50 -5.42 24.03
C VAL A 276 -14.49 -5.73 25.14
N LEU A 277 -15.78 -5.34 25.00
CA LEU A 277 -16.82 -5.66 25.96
C LEU A 277 -16.98 -7.17 26.15
N ARG A 278 -17.07 -7.91 25.05
CA ARG A 278 -17.20 -9.39 25.09
C ARG A 278 -15.94 -10.07 25.64
N ASP A 279 -14.77 -9.64 25.18
CA ASP A 279 -13.51 -10.32 25.50
C ASP A 279 -13.06 -10.07 26.93
N HIS A 280 -13.15 -8.83 27.42
CA HIS A 280 -12.60 -8.42 28.71
C HIS A 280 -13.65 -8.30 29.82
N PHE A 281 -14.89 -7.91 29.48
CA PHE A 281 -15.92 -7.61 30.49
C PHE A 281 -17.09 -8.59 30.49
N LYS A 282 -17.21 -9.44 29.44
CA LYS A 282 -18.28 -10.45 29.30
C LYS A 282 -19.69 -9.83 29.30
N VAL A 283 -19.82 -8.62 28.77
CA VAL A 283 -21.09 -7.89 28.59
C VAL A 283 -21.27 -7.48 27.13
N ASP A 284 -22.51 -7.20 26.72
CA ASP A 284 -22.84 -6.83 25.35
C ASP A 284 -23.01 -5.31 25.15
N SER A 285 -23.12 -4.54 26.23
CA SER A 285 -23.35 -3.10 26.15
C SER A 285 -22.50 -2.32 27.15
N VAL A 286 -22.05 -1.12 26.75
CA VAL A 286 -21.39 -0.14 27.62
C VAL A 286 -22.28 0.27 28.81
N LYS A 287 -23.60 0.17 28.65
CA LYS A 287 -24.56 0.51 29.71
C LYS A 287 -24.50 -0.46 30.88
N ASP A 288 -24.04 -1.68 30.63
CA ASP A 288 -23.94 -2.73 31.64
C ASP A 288 -22.66 -2.61 32.47
N LEU A 289 -21.76 -1.69 32.11
CA LEU A 289 -20.50 -1.44 32.81
C LEU A 289 -20.68 -0.45 33.98
N GLY A 290 -20.08 -0.81 35.13
CA GLY A 290 -19.86 0.13 36.23
C GLY A 290 -18.83 1.20 35.88
N VAL A 291 -18.67 2.20 36.74
CA VAL A 291 -17.77 3.34 36.51
C VAL A 291 -16.33 2.88 36.36
N ASP A 292 -15.87 1.97 37.22
CA ASP A 292 -14.49 1.46 37.17
C ASP A 292 -14.20 0.71 35.87
N ASP A 293 -15.15 -0.11 35.39
CA ASP A 293 -14.98 -0.85 34.14
C ASP A 293 -15.05 0.07 32.92
N LYS A 294 -15.84 1.15 32.97
CA LYS A 294 -15.78 2.22 31.94
C LYS A 294 -14.40 2.87 31.90
N CYS A 295 -13.78 3.13 33.05
CA CYS A 295 -12.42 3.66 33.10
C CYS A 295 -11.40 2.66 32.53
N ARG A 296 -11.53 1.37 32.83
CA ARG A 296 -10.68 0.32 32.25
C ARG A 296 -10.87 0.22 30.75
N LEU A 297 -12.11 0.25 30.25
CA LEU A 297 -12.43 0.31 28.82
C LEU A 297 -11.79 1.52 28.15
N ALA A 298 -11.88 2.70 28.78
CA ALA A 298 -11.25 3.94 28.30
C ALA A 298 -9.72 3.79 28.15
N LEU A 299 -9.07 3.18 29.15
CA LEU A 299 -7.63 2.93 29.11
C LEU A 299 -7.26 1.94 27.98
N ILE A 300 -8.04 0.89 27.76
CA ILE A 300 -7.84 -0.05 26.63
C ILE A 300 -7.96 0.70 25.31
N LEU A 301 -9.03 1.48 25.10
CA LEU A 301 -9.26 2.24 23.88
C LEU A 301 -8.17 3.28 23.63
N LYS A 302 -7.67 3.92 24.70
CA LYS A 302 -6.60 4.93 24.61
C LYS A 302 -5.24 4.31 24.33
N ARG A 303 -4.84 3.30 25.13
CA ARG A 303 -3.47 2.76 25.09
C ARG A 303 -3.28 1.78 23.95
N LYS A 304 -4.24 0.86 23.75
CA LYS A 304 -4.15 -0.18 22.72
C LYS A 304 -4.56 0.33 21.34
N TYR A 305 -5.70 1.06 21.26
CA TYR A 305 -6.26 1.48 19.98
C TYR A 305 -5.99 2.94 19.62
N ARG A 306 -5.32 3.69 20.53
CA ARG A 306 -4.94 5.11 20.34
C ARG A 306 -6.12 6.01 19.93
N VAL A 307 -7.32 5.69 20.39
CA VAL A 307 -8.53 6.45 20.09
C VAL A 307 -8.44 7.84 20.74
N ASP A 308 -8.94 8.84 20.03
CA ASP A 308 -9.03 10.21 20.54
C ASP A 308 -9.95 10.29 21.78
N THR A 309 -9.55 11.11 22.77
CA THR A 309 -10.24 11.21 24.06
C THR A 309 -11.71 11.65 23.91
N LYS A 310 -12.02 12.58 23.00
CA LYS A 310 -13.39 13.03 22.76
C LYS A 310 -14.26 11.92 22.17
N ARG A 311 -13.68 11.06 21.32
CA ARG A 311 -14.38 9.91 20.76
C ARG A 311 -14.63 8.84 21.81
N ILE A 312 -13.64 8.57 22.68
CA ILE A 312 -13.80 7.66 23.82
C ILE A 312 -14.95 8.16 24.69
N ALA A 313 -14.92 9.44 25.10
CA ALA A 313 -15.93 10.06 25.95
C ALA A 313 -17.36 9.85 25.42
N ARG A 314 -17.57 10.06 24.13
CA ARG A 314 -18.87 9.82 23.47
C ARG A 314 -19.30 8.35 23.51
N LYS A 315 -18.38 7.43 23.30
CA LYS A 315 -18.67 5.99 23.21
C LYS A 315 -19.02 5.36 24.55
N ILE A 316 -18.35 5.79 25.62
CA ILE A 316 -18.54 5.20 26.96
C ILE A 316 -19.43 6.06 27.88
N HIS A 317 -19.92 7.19 27.38
CA HIS A 317 -20.75 8.14 28.12
C HIS A 317 -20.08 8.62 29.42
N VAL A 318 -18.84 9.10 29.32
CA VAL A 318 -18.04 9.70 30.40
C VAL A 318 -17.56 11.09 29.96
N GLU A 319 -17.49 12.04 30.87
CA GLU A 319 -17.04 13.39 30.57
C GLU A 319 -15.54 13.41 30.16
N VAL A 320 -15.22 14.26 29.17
CA VAL A 320 -13.84 14.42 28.67
C VAL A 320 -12.87 14.85 29.78
N ALA A 321 -13.34 15.70 30.70
CA ALA A 321 -12.52 16.16 31.83
C ALA A 321 -12.09 15.01 32.76
N VAL A 322 -12.97 14.03 32.99
CA VAL A 322 -12.66 12.82 33.79
C VAL A 322 -11.62 11.97 33.07
N LEU A 323 -11.79 11.78 31.77
CA LEU A 323 -10.86 10.99 30.97
C LEU A 323 -9.48 11.63 30.83
N ASN A 324 -9.41 12.96 30.72
CA ASN A 324 -8.11 13.65 30.71
C ASN A 324 -7.32 13.39 31.99
N LYS A 325 -7.97 13.47 33.16
CA LYS A 325 -7.34 13.12 34.44
C LYS A 325 -6.95 11.63 34.55
N LEU A 326 -7.69 10.75 33.88
CA LEU A 326 -7.38 9.31 33.86
C LEU A 326 -6.17 9.01 32.98
N PHE A 327 -5.89 9.81 31.97
CA PHE A 327 -4.85 9.59 30.98
C PHE A 327 -3.55 10.35 31.29
N GLU A 328 -3.55 11.27 32.24
CA GLU A 328 -2.38 11.90 32.85
C GLU A 328 -1.61 10.89 33.73
#